data_6b70cc9036710938d2628d662bd68bff
#
_entry.id   6b70cc9036710938d2628d662bd68bff
#
_cell.length_a   1.000
_cell.length_b   1.000
_cell.length_c   1.000
_cell.angle_alpha   90.00
_cell.angle_beta   90.00
_cell.angle_gamma   90.00
#
_symmetry.space_group_name_H-M   'P 1'
#
loop_
_entity.id
_entity.type
_entity.pdbx_description
1 polymer ?
#
loop_
_entity_poly.entity_id
_entity_poly.type
_entity_poly.pdbx_seq_one_letter_code
_entity_poly.pdbx_strand_id
1 'polypeptide(L)'
;MPTLNPSTGKEITSITTASDEDVDLAVGKAREAFDQGRWCRLHPSERKDILIKLCKLLTRNRKELAVMESLESGKPIRDCVQIDLPEAIHTIKWHAELIDKIYDKTAPSGDDALSLIIREPIGVIAAILPWNFPLLMLAWKIGPALA
;
A
#
# COMPACT_ATOMS: atom_id res chain seq x y z
N MET A 1 -18.39 -13.34 6.95
CA MET A 1 -18.26 -12.72 8.30
C MET A 1 -19.00 -11.39 8.30
N PRO A 2 -19.89 -11.10 9.27
CA PRO A 2 -20.57 -9.80 9.35
C PRO A 2 -19.59 -8.70 9.79
N THR A 3 -19.72 -7.52 9.20
CA THR A 3 -19.05 -6.29 9.61
C THR A 3 -20.04 -5.47 10.43
N LEU A 4 -19.67 -5.12 11.65
CA LEU A 4 -20.55 -4.43 12.58
C LEU A 4 -20.15 -2.97 12.76
N ASN A 5 -21.14 -2.08 12.84
CA ASN A 5 -20.90 -0.71 13.29
C ASN A 5 -20.67 -0.72 14.82
N PRO A 6 -19.47 -0.37 15.32
CA PRO A 6 -19.16 -0.45 16.74
C PRO A 6 -19.96 0.52 17.61
N SER A 7 -20.49 1.60 17.02
CA SER A 7 -21.31 2.60 17.75
C SER A 7 -22.74 2.12 17.98
N THR A 8 -23.26 1.25 17.11
CA THR A 8 -24.68 0.82 17.16
C THR A 8 -24.85 -0.67 17.39
N GLY A 9 -23.79 -1.48 17.20
CA GLY A 9 -23.81 -2.94 17.20
C GLY A 9 -24.57 -3.56 16.03
N LYS A 10 -25.05 -2.76 15.06
CA LYS A 10 -25.79 -3.25 13.90
C LYS A 10 -24.85 -3.70 12.78
N GLU A 11 -25.28 -4.71 12.06
CA GLU A 11 -24.57 -5.15 10.85
C GLU A 11 -24.59 -4.07 9.77
N ILE A 12 -23.43 -3.78 9.20
CA ILE A 12 -23.26 -2.89 8.04
C ILE A 12 -23.38 -3.72 6.77
N THR A 13 -22.62 -4.80 6.68
CA THR A 13 -22.58 -5.71 5.55
C THR A 13 -21.90 -7.02 5.97
N SER A 14 -21.90 -7.99 5.05
CA SER A 14 -21.11 -9.21 5.21
C SER A 14 -19.97 -9.24 4.21
N ILE A 15 -18.79 -9.66 4.67
CA ILE A 15 -17.60 -9.86 3.84
C ILE A 15 -17.24 -11.35 3.79
N THR A 16 -16.73 -11.78 2.65
CA THR A 16 -16.17 -13.12 2.49
C THR A 16 -14.86 -13.22 3.28
N THR A 17 -14.71 -14.28 4.06
CA THR A 17 -13.42 -14.62 4.68
C THR A 17 -12.64 -15.49 3.71
N ALA A 18 -11.34 -15.23 3.60
CA ALA A 18 -10.45 -16.08 2.81
C ALA A 18 -10.28 -17.46 3.47
N SER A 19 -10.26 -18.51 2.65
CA SER A 19 -9.80 -19.85 3.03
C SER A 19 -8.28 -19.96 2.88
N ASP A 20 -7.71 -21.08 3.33
CA ASP A 20 -6.28 -21.36 3.12
C ASP A 20 -5.94 -21.44 1.62
N GLU A 21 -6.85 -22.01 0.82
CA GLU A 21 -6.70 -22.10 -0.63
C GLU A 21 -6.72 -20.71 -1.31
N ASP A 22 -7.54 -19.78 -0.80
CA ASP A 22 -7.57 -18.39 -1.31
C ASP A 22 -6.26 -17.68 -0.99
N VAL A 23 -5.68 -17.93 0.18
CA VAL A 23 -4.38 -17.38 0.57
C VAL A 23 -3.26 -17.95 -0.31
N ASP A 24 -3.23 -19.26 -0.52
CA ASP A 24 -2.26 -19.92 -1.38
C ASP A 24 -2.36 -19.41 -2.82
N LEU A 25 -3.59 -19.24 -3.33
CA LEU A 25 -3.82 -18.66 -4.66
C LEU A 25 -3.29 -17.22 -4.74
N ALA A 26 -3.57 -16.39 -3.73
CA ALA A 26 -3.10 -14.99 -3.69
C ALA A 26 -1.57 -14.91 -3.68
N VAL A 27 -0.91 -15.72 -2.84
CA VAL A 27 0.55 -15.79 -2.76
C VAL A 27 1.14 -16.30 -4.06
N GLY A 28 0.53 -17.35 -4.66
CA GLY A 28 0.94 -17.89 -5.96
C GLY A 28 0.86 -16.85 -7.08
N LYS A 29 -0.22 -16.06 -7.12
CA LYS A 29 -0.38 -14.97 -8.10
C LYS A 29 0.60 -13.82 -7.87
N ALA A 30 0.88 -13.47 -6.63
CA ALA A 30 1.90 -12.46 -6.30
C ALA A 30 3.30 -12.95 -6.72
N ARG A 31 3.62 -14.22 -6.48
CA ARG A 31 4.89 -14.83 -6.89
C ARG A 31 5.04 -14.85 -8.40
N GLU A 32 4.00 -15.29 -9.12
CA GLU A 32 3.96 -15.27 -10.59
C GLU A 32 4.20 -13.86 -11.15
N ALA A 33 3.52 -12.84 -10.58
CA ALA A 33 3.68 -11.45 -11.00
C ALA A 33 5.10 -10.93 -10.78
N PHE A 34 5.73 -11.31 -9.67
CA PHE A 34 7.11 -10.96 -9.38
C PHE A 34 8.08 -11.63 -10.36
N ASP A 35 7.98 -12.95 -10.56
CA ASP A 35 8.87 -13.71 -11.43
C ASP A 35 8.80 -13.26 -12.88
N GLN A 36 7.60 -12.89 -13.35
CA GLN A 36 7.37 -12.30 -14.67
C GLN A 36 7.80 -10.83 -14.76
N GLY A 37 8.14 -10.20 -13.65
CA GLY A 37 8.58 -8.81 -13.62
C GLY A 37 7.48 -7.79 -13.91
N ARG A 38 6.20 -8.15 -13.72
CA ARG A 38 5.07 -7.26 -14.03
C ARG A 38 5.07 -5.95 -13.28
N TRP A 39 5.71 -5.90 -12.12
CA TRP A 39 5.89 -4.69 -11.31
C TRP A 39 7.37 -4.33 -11.16
N CYS A 40 8.18 -5.26 -10.69
CA CYS A 40 9.57 -5.00 -10.31
C CYS A 40 10.48 -4.60 -11.48
N ARG A 41 10.11 -4.95 -12.73
CA ARG A 41 10.85 -4.54 -13.94
C ARG A 41 10.27 -3.34 -14.65
N LEU A 42 9.17 -2.75 -14.16
CA LEU A 42 8.67 -1.49 -14.68
C LEU A 42 9.71 -0.39 -14.45
N HIS A 43 9.80 0.52 -15.42
CA HIS A 43 10.63 1.70 -15.23
C HIS A 43 10.17 2.50 -13.99
N PRO A 44 11.09 3.10 -13.21
CA PRO A 44 10.71 3.88 -12.02
C PRO A 44 9.60 4.90 -12.24
N SER A 45 9.59 5.60 -13.39
CA SER A 45 8.53 6.55 -13.74
C SER A 45 7.17 5.89 -13.92
N GLU A 46 7.11 4.67 -14.46
CA GLU A 46 5.84 3.96 -14.64
C GLU A 46 5.22 3.55 -13.31
N ARG A 47 6.03 3.02 -12.36
CA ARG A 47 5.58 2.72 -11.00
C ARG A 47 5.08 3.99 -10.31
N LYS A 48 5.83 5.09 -10.41
CA LYS A 48 5.44 6.40 -9.89
C LYS A 48 4.10 6.85 -10.45
N ASP A 49 3.91 6.79 -11.76
CA ASP A 49 2.66 7.21 -12.41
C ASP A 49 1.45 6.38 -11.96
N ILE A 50 1.63 5.07 -11.76
CA ILE A 50 0.57 4.19 -11.26
C ILE A 50 0.18 4.60 -9.83
N LEU A 51 1.14 4.80 -8.93
CA LEU A 51 0.87 5.22 -7.56
C LEU A 51 0.25 6.64 -7.49
N ILE A 52 0.67 7.56 -8.34
CA ILE A 52 0.04 8.90 -8.45
C ILE A 52 -1.40 8.79 -8.98
N LYS A 53 -1.68 7.89 -9.93
CA LYS A 53 -3.06 7.61 -10.36
C LYS A 53 -3.91 7.07 -9.22
N LEU A 54 -3.37 6.16 -8.40
CA LEU A 54 -4.04 5.68 -7.19
C LEU A 54 -4.37 6.83 -6.24
N CYS A 55 -3.43 7.73 -5.96
CA CYS A 55 -3.68 8.91 -5.12
C CYS A 55 -4.82 9.79 -5.66
N LYS A 56 -4.88 9.99 -6.99
CA LYS A 56 -5.98 10.74 -7.63
C LYS A 56 -7.34 10.04 -7.45
N LEU A 57 -7.37 8.71 -7.55
CA LEU A 57 -8.59 7.93 -7.31
C LEU A 57 -9.04 8.01 -5.85
N LEU A 58 -8.14 7.85 -4.90
CA LEU A 58 -8.42 8.01 -3.47
C LEU A 58 -8.95 9.42 -3.16
N THR A 59 -8.33 10.46 -3.72
CA THR A 59 -8.76 11.85 -3.56
C THR A 59 -10.17 12.06 -4.11
N ARG A 60 -10.48 11.51 -5.28
CA ARG A 60 -11.81 11.61 -5.90
C ARG A 60 -12.89 10.97 -5.04
N ASN A 61 -12.60 9.82 -4.44
CA ASN A 61 -13.54 9.04 -3.65
C ASN A 61 -13.41 9.28 -2.13
N ARG A 62 -12.67 10.32 -1.71
CA ARG A 62 -12.30 10.55 -0.30
C ARG A 62 -13.49 10.63 0.66
N LYS A 63 -14.62 11.19 0.22
CA LYS A 63 -15.79 11.34 1.08
C LYS A 63 -16.44 9.98 1.39
N GLU A 64 -16.59 9.16 0.38
CA GLU A 64 -17.15 7.81 0.50
C GLU A 64 -16.22 6.93 1.37
N LEU A 65 -14.93 6.93 1.08
CA LEU A 65 -13.94 6.18 1.87
C LEU A 65 -13.92 6.62 3.34
N ALA A 66 -14.02 7.92 3.63
CA ALA A 66 -14.09 8.42 5.00
C ALA A 66 -15.36 7.97 5.74
N VAL A 67 -16.50 7.91 5.05
CA VAL A 67 -17.75 7.40 5.63
C VAL A 67 -17.62 5.90 5.93
N MET A 68 -17.06 5.12 5.01
CA MET A 68 -16.82 3.69 5.22
C MET A 68 -15.91 3.47 6.43
N GLU A 69 -14.79 4.18 6.51
CA GLU A 69 -13.85 4.07 7.63
C GLU A 69 -14.52 4.47 8.97
N SER A 70 -15.30 5.54 8.99
CA SER A 70 -16.02 5.97 10.18
C SER A 70 -17.07 4.94 10.64
N LEU A 71 -17.80 4.33 9.71
CA LEU A 71 -18.81 3.33 10.02
C LEU A 71 -18.21 2.04 10.59
N GLU A 72 -17.08 1.58 10.03
CA GLU A 72 -16.44 0.32 10.43
C GLU A 72 -15.56 0.45 11.68
N SER A 73 -14.83 1.56 11.81
CA SER A 73 -13.93 1.80 12.95
C SER A 73 -14.59 2.46 14.15
N GLY A 74 -15.76 3.09 13.95
CA GLY A 74 -16.42 3.92 14.97
C GLY A 74 -15.75 5.27 15.22
N LYS A 75 -14.77 5.66 14.40
CA LYS A 75 -14.10 6.96 14.53
C LYS A 75 -15.00 8.11 14.13
N PRO A 76 -14.83 9.31 14.73
CA PRO A 76 -15.53 10.49 14.28
C PRO A 76 -15.25 10.76 12.79
N ILE A 77 -16.31 10.98 12.02
CA ILE A 77 -16.20 11.26 10.57
C ILE A 77 -15.29 12.46 10.27
N ARG A 78 -15.26 13.43 11.18
CA ARG A 78 -14.35 14.57 11.06
C ARG A 78 -12.90 14.14 10.97
N ASP A 79 -12.49 13.19 11.81
CA ASP A 79 -11.10 12.74 11.89
C ASP A 79 -10.73 11.88 10.65
N CYS A 80 -11.66 11.04 10.19
CA CYS A 80 -11.48 10.31 8.94
C CYS A 80 -11.30 11.25 7.73
N VAL A 81 -12.10 12.35 7.65
CA VAL A 81 -12.04 13.32 6.55
C VAL A 81 -10.79 14.21 6.62
N GLN A 82 -10.42 14.67 7.82
CA GLN A 82 -9.40 15.71 7.99
C GLN A 82 -8.00 15.15 8.26
N ILE A 83 -7.90 13.92 8.74
CA ILE A 83 -6.63 13.30 9.13
C ILE A 83 -6.38 12.02 8.34
N ASP A 84 -7.19 10.98 8.53
CA ASP A 84 -6.86 9.62 8.09
C ASP A 84 -6.73 9.52 6.57
N LEU A 85 -7.71 10.02 5.82
CA LEU A 85 -7.70 9.97 4.36
C LEU A 85 -6.61 10.87 3.74
N PRO A 86 -6.44 12.13 4.18
CA PRO A 86 -5.35 12.97 3.71
C PRO A 86 -3.97 12.36 3.97
N GLU A 87 -3.73 11.83 5.16
CA GLU A 87 -2.45 11.22 5.52
C GLU A 87 -2.17 9.92 4.73
N ALA A 88 -3.18 9.09 4.51
CA ALA A 88 -3.05 7.91 3.67
C ALA A 88 -2.65 8.28 2.24
N ILE A 89 -3.33 9.27 1.64
CA ILE A 89 -3.04 9.75 0.29
C ILE A 89 -1.64 10.39 0.24
N HIS A 90 -1.31 11.20 1.24
CA HIS A 90 0.01 11.84 1.35
C HIS A 90 1.14 10.81 1.43
N THR A 91 0.97 9.79 2.25
CA THR A 91 1.96 8.71 2.42
C THR A 91 2.23 7.97 1.11
N ILE A 92 1.19 7.56 0.39
CA ILE A 92 1.37 6.88 -0.90
C ILE A 92 2.06 7.82 -1.91
N LYS A 93 1.61 9.08 -1.95
CA LYS A 93 2.20 10.09 -2.84
C LYS A 93 3.67 10.33 -2.53
N TRP A 94 4.02 10.46 -1.24
CA TRP A 94 5.39 10.68 -0.80
C TRP A 94 6.32 9.54 -1.27
N HIS A 95 5.90 8.28 -1.09
CA HIS A 95 6.68 7.13 -1.57
C HIS A 95 6.75 7.08 -3.09
N ALA A 96 5.67 7.39 -3.79
CA ALA A 96 5.68 7.48 -5.25
C ALA A 96 6.69 8.52 -5.77
N GLU A 97 6.76 9.69 -5.12
CA GLU A 97 7.71 10.74 -5.45
C GLU A 97 9.15 10.41 -5.06
N LEU A 98 9.35 9.46 -4.14
CA LEU A 98 10.66 9.00 -3.68
C LEU A 98 11.33 8.00 -4.63
N ILE A 99 10.56 7.30 -5.48
CA ILE A 99 11.05 6.22 -6.36
C ILE A 99 12.30 6.63 -7.15
N ASP A 100 12.31 7.83 -7.71
CA ASP A 100 13.40 8.36 -8.52
C ASP A 100 14.45 9.17 -7.73
N LYS A 101 14.41 9.10 -6.40
CA LYS A 101 15.29 9.87 -5.49
C LYS A 101 16.09 8.99 -4.52
N ILE A 102 15.87 7.68 -4.53
CA ILE A 102 16.64 6.73 -3.76
C ILE A 102 17.76 6.21 -4.66
N TYR A 103 18.99 6.65 -4.40
CA TYR A 103 20.15 6.25 -5.16
C TYR A 103 20.83 5.03 -4.54
N ASP A 104 21.41 4.21 -5.39
CA ASP A 104 22.35 3.18 -5.01
C ASP A 104 23.70 3.80 -4.57
N LYS A 105 24.60 2.99 -4.07
CA LYS A 105 25.87 3.46 -3.51
C LYS A 105 27.06 2.87 -4.25
N THR A 106 28.12 3.66 -4.34
CA THR A 106 29.44 3.17 -4.76
C THR A 106 30.26 2.90 -3.51
N ALA A 107 30.79 1.68 -3.38
CA ALA A 107 31.69 1.33 -2.29
C ALA A 107 33.14 1.69 -2.63
N PRO A 108 34.00 1.97 -1.67
CA PRO A 108 35.42 2.16 -1.90
C PRO A 108 36.06 0.91 -2.49
N SER A 109 36.84 1.09 -3.53
CA SER A 109 37.61 0.03 -4.20
C SER A 109 38.95 0.60 -4.69
N GLY A 110 39.89 -0.25 -5.10
CA GLY A 110 41.12 0.19 -5.74
C GLY A 110 40.87 0.80 -7.13
N ASP A 111 41.90 1.37 -7.72
CA ASP A 111 41.82 2.06 -9.04
C ASP A 111 41.47 1.12 -10.20
N ASP A 112 41.57 -0.16 -9.98
CA ASP A 112 41.33 -1.23 -10.97
C ASP A 112 39.91 -1.82 -10.91
N ALA A 113 39.03 -1.34 -9.97
CA ALA A 113 37.71 -1.90 -9.76
C ALA A 113 36.67 -0.82 -9.46
N LEU A 114 35.39 -1.09 -9.82
CA LEU A 114 34.22 -0.33 -9.43
C LEU A 114 33.27 -1.24 -8.65
N SER A 115 33.07 -0.92 -7.38
CA SER A 115 32.14 -1.66 -6.52
C SER A 115 30.82 -0.90 -6.33
N LEU A 116 29.70 -1.54 -6.67
CA LEU A 116 28.37 -0.98 -6.56
C LEU A 116 27.57 -1.73 -5.48
N ILE A 117 26.83 -1.00 -4.66
CA ILE A 117 25.82 -1.53 -3.74
C ILE A 117 24.47 -1.16 -4.34
N ILE A 118 23.80 -2.14 -4.92
CA ILE A 118 22.50 -1.97 -5.58
C ILE A 118 21.37 -2.52 -4.72
N ARG A 119 20.17 -1.92 -4.84
CA ARG A 119 18.95 -2.43 -4.23
C ARG A 119 18.20 -3.29 -5.21
N GLU A 120 17.77 -4.45 -4.74
CA GLU A 120 16.96 -5.37 -5.52
C GLU A 120 15.62 -5.62 -4.80
N PRO A 121 14.53 -5.85 -5.55
CA PRO A 121 13.24 -6.16 -4.95
C PRO A 121 13.29 -7.51 -4.21
N ILE A 122 12.78 -7.53 -2.98
CA ILE A 122 12.85 -8.70 -2.10
C ILE A 122 11.92 -9.85 -2.55
N GLY A 123 10.85 -9.55 -3.27
CA GLY A 123 9.87 -10.54 -3.70
C GLY A 123 8.46 -10.28 -3.16
N VAL A 124 7.76 -11.35 -2.80
CA VAL A 124 6.42 -11.27 -2.22
C VAL A 124 6.52 -10.96 -0.74
N ILE A 125 5.72 -10.02 -0.29
CA ILE A 125 5.57 -9.66 1.12
C ILE A 125 4.13 -9.84 1.59
N ALA A 126 3.93 -10.12 2.87
CA ALA A 126 2.64 -10.09 3.53
C ALA A 126 2.53 -8.85 4.41
N ALA A 127 1.42 -8.12 4.29
CA ALA A 127 1.12 -6.97 5.13
C ALA A 127 -0.04 -7.30 6.08
N ILE A 128 0.24 -7.39 7.37
CA ILE A 128 -0.77 -7.56 8.41
C ILE A 128 -1.09 -6.18 8.97
N LEU A 129 -2.36 -5.78 8.85
CA LEU A 129 -2.80 -4.43 9.16
C LEU A 129 -3.62 -4.41 10.45
N PRO A 130 -3.39 -3.43 11.35
CA PRO A 130 -4.28 -3.18 12.47
C PRO A 130 -5.56 -2.47 12.00
N TRP A 131 -6.62 -2.62 12.79
CA TRP A 131 -7.96 -2.12 12.47
C TRP A 131 -8.18 -0.63 12.81
N ASN A 132 -7.31 -0.01 13.61
CA ASN A 132 -7.53 1.32 14.18
C ASN A 132 -7.32 2.49 13.20
N PHE A 133 -6.57 2.28 12.11
CA PHE A 133 -6.36 3.23 11.01
C PHE A 133 -6.28 2.47 9.68
N PRO A 134 -7.38 1.88 9.21
CA PRO A 134 -7.32 0.86 8.17
C PRO A 134 -6.63 1.33 6.89
N LEU A 135 -7.06 2.43 6.29
CA LEU A 135 -6.48 2.93 5.05
C LEU A 135 -5.09 3.53 5.25
N LEU A 136 -4.85 4.22 6.37
CA LEU A 136 -3.54 4.79 6.69
C LEU A 136 -2.50 3.69 6.92
N MET A 137 -2.84 2.64 7.65
CA MET A 137 -1.95 1.50 7.88
C MET A 137 -1.67 0.74 6.58
N LEU A 138 -2.66 0.61 5.70
CA LEU A 138 -2.43 0.08 4.35
C LEU A 138 -1.42 0.94 3.60
N ALA A 139 -1.61 2.26 3.58
CA ALA A 139 -0.72 3.20 2.90
C ALA A 139 0.73 3.10 3.40
N TRP A 140 0.94 2.93 4.72
CA TRP A 140 2.26 2.76 5.31
C TRP A 140 2.97 1.47 4.91
N LYS A 141 2.23 0.46 4.45
CA LYS A 141 2.80 -0.81 3.98
C LYS A 141 2.97 -0.83 2.46
N ILE A 142 1.92 -0.49 1.71
CA ILE A 142 1.98 -0.55 0.25
C ILE A 142 2.80 0.60 -0.36
N GLY A 143 2.85 1.76 0.28
CA GLY A 143 3.67 2.88 -0.18
C GLY A 143 5.12 2.47 -0.38
N PRO A 144 5.86 2.10 0.69
CA PRO A 144 7.26 1.67 0.56
C PRO A 144 7.44 0.34 -0.17
N ALA A 145 6.46 -0.59 -0.10
CA ALA A 145 6.59 -1.89 -0.73
C ALA A 145 6.49 -1.84 -2.27
N LEU A 146 5.74 -0.87 -2.80
CA LEU A 146 5.53 -0.72 -4.24
C LEU A 146 6.41 0.39 -4.86
N ALA A 147 7.03 1.21 -4.05
CA ALA A 147 8.00 2.20 -4.51
C ALA A 147 9.34 1.54 -4.87
#